data_d662436b941e2ae4682e4aa4a8bc90ed
#
_entry.id   d662436b941e2ae4682e4aa4a8bc90ed
#
_cell.length_a   1.000
_cell.length_b   1.000
_cell.length_c   1.000
_cell.angle_alpha   90.00
_cell.angle_beta   90.00
_cell.angle_gamma   90.00
#
_symmetry.space_group_name_H-M   'P 1'
#
loop_
_entity.id
_entity.type
_entity.pdbx_description
1 polymer ?
#
loop_
_entity_poly.entity_id
_entity_poly.type
_entity_poly.pdbx_seq_one_letter_code
_entity_poly.pdbx_strand_id
1 'polypeptide(L)'
;RQNGVTLMEAMKSTLTPNFRQLRRHLAEAGCLRRYFASYCQYSSRYDKLKAGIVLNAFNPELSNGAMMDLGVYTVYPLVVLFGRPKRISATGLKLSTGVDGQGAVNFEYENLNATVLYSKIADSFLPAEIQGEKGTFILDRIQTIREVKFIPKGGQIQDLSVLASHNEYYYEIAEFIDLIERRLCESTINSHDHSLATLEIIDEVRKQSGIIYPADK
;
A
#
# COMPACT_ATOMS: atom_id res chain seq x y z
N ARG A 1 -21.24 8.23 -7.28
CA ARG A 1 -21.85 9.51 -6.88
C ARG A 1 -23.17 9.76 -7.60
N GLN A 2 -23.27 9.58 -8.91
CA GLN A 2 -24.51 9.83 -9.67
C GLN A 2 -25.72 9.03 -9.17
N ASN A 3 -25.51 7.80 -8.73
CA ASN A 3 -26.57 6.91 -8.27
C ASN A 3 -26.80 6.97 -6.75
N GLY A 4 -26.05 7.82 -6.00
CA GLY A 4 -26.19 7.95 -4.56
C GLY A 4 -25.87 6.68 -3.75
N VAL A 5 -25.08 5.73 -4.32
CA VAL A 5 -24.69 4.50 -3.66
C VAL A 5 -23.33 4.65 -3.00
N THR A 6 -23.15 3.99 -1.85
CA THR A 6 -21.86 3.92 -1.17
C THR A 6 -20.91 2.99 -1.92
N LEU A 7 -19.70 3.47 -2.18
CA LEU A 7 -18.59 2.69 -2.73
C LEU A 7 -17.32 3.02 -1.96
N MET A 8 -16.59 2.00 -1.54
CA MET A 8 -15.31 2.17 -0.84
C MET A 8 -14.34 1.06 -1.25
N GLU A 9 -13.09 1.41 -1.47
CA GLU A 9 -12.02 0.42 -1.61
C GLU A 9 -11.79 -0.29 -0.27
N ALA A 10 -11.81 -1.63 -0.31
CA ALA A 10 -11.56 -2.48 0.85
C ALA A 10 -10.07 -2.53 1.22
N MET A 11 -9.48 -1.35 1.46
CA MET A 11 -8.08 -1.20 1.86
C MET A 11 -8.00 -1.15 3.39
N LYS A 12 -7.93 -2.34 3.99
CA LYS A 12 -7.91 -2.52 5.45
C LYS A 12 -6.76 -1.77 6.15
N SER A 13 -5.58 -1.69 5.52
CA SER A 13 -4.36 -1.14 6.14
C SER A 13 -4.52 0.30 6.61
N THR A 14 -5.27 1.13 5.89
CA THR A 14 -5.45 2.56 6.15
C THR A 14 -6.52 2.88 7.21
N LEU A 15 -7.32 1.90 7.60
CA LEU A 15 -8.43 2.06 8.56
C LEU A 15 -8.09 1.53 9.96
N THR A 16 -6.96 0.82 10.12
CA THR A 16 -6.53 0.28 11.42
C THR A 16 -6.22 1.37 12.44
N PRO A 17 -6.37 1.08 13.76
CA PRO A 17 -6.04 2.04 14.82
C PRO A 17 -4.61 2.58 14.72
N ASN A 18 -3.63 1.73 14.40
CA ASN A 18 -2.24 2.11 14.31
C ASN A 18 -1.93 2.99 13.08
N PHE A 19 -2.63 2.81 11.97
CA PHE A 19 -2.53 3.78 10.85
C PHE A 19 -3.10 5.14 11.25
N ARG A 20 -4.18 5.17 12.04
CA ARG A 20 -4.74 6.43 12.58
C ARG A 20 -3.77 7.08 13.57
N GLN A 21 -3.06 6.31 14.40
CA GLN A 21 -2.00 6.84 15.28
C GLN A 21 -0.86 7.45 14.45
N LEU A 22 -0.35 6.74 13.45
CA LEU A 22 0.65 7.28 12.54
C LEU A 22 0.22 8.64 11.97
N ARG A 23 -0.99 8.74 11.42
CA ARG A 23 -1.51 9.99 10.84
C ARG A 23 -1.60 11.12 11.86
N ARG A 24 -2.02 10.82 13.10
CA ARG A 24 -2.16 11.80 14.18
C ARG A 24 -0.82 12.42 14.56
N HIS A 25 0.23 11.61 14.60
CA HIS A 25 1.55 12.02 15.04
C HIS A 25 2.50 12.41 13.91
N LEU A 26 2.09 12.28 12.64
CA LEU A 26 2.96 12.44 11.48
C LEU A 26 3.71 13.78 11.45
N ALA A 27 3.09 14.86 11.91
CA ALA A 27 3.67 16.19 11.96
C ALA A 27 4.86 16.32 12.94
N GLU A 28 4.99 15.41 13.91
CA GLU A 28 6.10 15.42 14.87
C GLU A 28 7.45 15.15 14.22
N ALA A 29 7.47 14.43 13.08
CA ALA A 29 8.68 14.20 12.31
C ALA A 29 9.20 15.46 11.59
N GLY A 30 8.46 16.57 11.62
CA GLY A 30 8.81 17.81 10.94
C GLY A 30 8.64 17.70 9.41
N CYS A 31 9.54 18.32 8.65
CA CYS A 31 9.51 18.19 7.20
C CYS A 31 9.84 16.74 6.81
N LEU A 32 8.90 16.07 6.17
CA LEU A 32 9.05 14.67 5.75
C LEU A 32 9.95 14.60 4.52
N ARG A 33 10.88 13.64 4.52
CA ARG A 33 11.90 13.48 3.49
C ARG A 33 11.89 12.16 2.77
N ARG A 34 11.43 11.10 3.44
CA ARG A 34 11.36 9.77 2.82
C ARG A 34 10.20 8.94 3.36
N TYR A 35 9.60 8.20 2.47
CA TYR A 35 8.73 7.06 2.77
C TYR A 35 9.39 5.81 2.20
N PHE A 36 9.50 4.77 3.02
CA PHE A 36 9.94 3.44 2.60
C PHE A 36 8.92 2.41 3.06
N ALA A 37 8.47 1.55 2.14
CA ALA A 37 7.60 0.43 2.47
C ALA A 37 7.96 -0.80 1.65
N SER A 38 7.81 -1.98 2.26
CA SER A 38 8.03 -3.26 1.63
C SER A 38 6.88 -4.21 1.95
N TYR A 39 6.33 -4.86 0.91
CA TYR A 39 5.48 -6.01 1.09
C TYR A 39 5.91 -7.13 0.15
N CYS A 40 6.81 -7.97 0.66
CA CYS A 40 7.33 -9.12 -0.03
C CYS A 40 6.97 -10.36 0.75
N GLN A 41 6.23 -11.26 0.12
CA GLN A 41 5.79 -12.52 0.71
C GLN A 41 5.82 -13.61 -0.33
N TYR A 42 6.62 -14.65 -0.10
CA TYR A 42 6.68 -15.80 -0.98
C TYR A 42 5.31 -16.48 -1.08
N SER A 43 4.75 -16.49 -2.28
CA SER A 43 3.43 -17.06 -2.51
C SER A 43 3.49 -18.59 -2.54
N SER A 44 2.64 -19.24 -1.75
CA SER A 44 2.47 -20.70 -1.79
C SER A 44 2.05 -21.23 -3.18
N ARG A 45 1.59 -20.34 -4.07
CA ARG A 45 1.20 -20.64 -5.44
C ARG A 45 2.37 -20.57 -6.43
N TYR A 46 3.52 -20.00 -6.01
CA TYR A 46 4.67 -19.83 -6.90
C TYR A 46 5.34 -21.16 -7.26
N ASP A 47 5.38 -22.12 -6.32
CA ASP A 47 5.91 -23.46 -6.63
C ASP A 47 5.06 -24.20 -7.68
N LYS A 48 3.74 -23.98 -7.68
CA LYS A 48 2.86 -24.50 -8.73
C LYS A 48 3.15 -23.87 -10.09
N LEU A 49 3.40 -22.55 -10.12
CA LEU A 49 3.82 -21.87 -11.35
C LEU A 49 5.14 -22.41 -11.88
N LYS A 50 6.14 -22.64 -11.03
CA LYS A 50 7.43 -23.27 -11.42
C LYS A 50 7.23 -24.68 -11.98
N ALA A 51 6.21 -25.40 -11.52
CA ALA A 51 5.81 -26.70 -12.05
C ALA A 51 4.88 -26.61 -13.29
N GLY A 52 4.70 -25.44 -13.88
CA GLY A 52 3.87 -25.22 -15.08
C GLY A 52 2.37 -25.07 -14.80
N ILE A 53 1.94 -25.02 -13.55
CA ILE A 53 0.52 -24.88 -13.18
C ILE A 53 0.23 -23.41 -12.81
N VAL A 54 -0.56 -22.72 -13.67
CA VAL A 54 -0.94 -21.32 -13.45
C VAL A 54 -2.17 -21.26 -12.58
N LEU A 55 -2.01 -20.74 -11.35
CA LEU A 55 -3.11 -20.44 -10.44
C LEU A 55 -3.46 -18.94 -10.49
N ASN A 56 -4.60 -18.57 -9.91
CA ASN A 56 -5.16 -17.22 -9.93
C ASN A 56 -4.14 -16.10 -9.64
N ALA A 57 -3.28 -16.26 -8.64
CA ALA A 57 -2.30 -15.27 -8.20
C ALA A 57 -1.27 -14.86 -9.28
N PHE A 58 -1.11 -15.67 -10.35
CA PHE A 58 -0.19 -15.45 -11.47
C PHE A 58 -0.88 -15.55 -12.83
N ASN A 59 -2.21 -15.44 -12.84
CA ASN A 59 -3.00 -15.52 -14.07
C ASN A 59 -3.28 -14.11 -14.63
N PRO A 60 -2.76 -13.77 -15.83
CA PRO A 60 -2.99 -12.47 -16.46
C PRO A 60 -4.45 -12.22 -16.84
N GLU A 61 -5.25 -13.27 -17.11
CA GLU A 61 -6.67 -13.14 -17.41
C GLU A 61 -7.50 -12.57 -16.24
N LEU A 62 -6.94 -12.66 -15.02
CA LEU A 62 -7.54 -12.11 -13.80
C LEU A 62 -6.89 -10.78 -13.39
N SER A 63 -6.09 -10.17 -14.28
CA SER A 63 -5.33 -8.94 -14.00
C SER A 63 -4.53 -9.03 -12.69
N ASN A 64 -3.92 -10.18 -12.42
CA ASN A 64 -3.20 -10.45 -11.19
C ASN A 64 -1.68 -10.32 -11.40
N GLY A 65 -0.91 -10.33 -10.32
CA GLY A 65 0.54 -10.15 -10.29
C GLY A 65 0.98 -9.62 -8.94
N ALA A 66 2.27 -9.33 -8.77
CA ALA A 66 2.79 -8.88 -7.50
C ALA A 66 2.38 -7.43 -7.17
N MET A 67 2.37 -6.53 -8.17
CA MET A 67 1.96 -5.14 -7.97
C MET A 67 0.48 -5.03 -7.60
N MET A 68 -0.39 -5.73 -8.33
CA MET A 68 -1.84 -5.67 -8.12
C MET A 68 -2.26 -6.28 -6.78
N ASP A 69 -1.57 -7.31 -6.29
CA ASP A 69 -1.97 -8.06 -5.10
C ASP A 69 -1.24 -7.59 -3.82
N LEU A 70 0.06 -7.32 -3.90
CA LEU A 70 0.89 -6.93 -2.75
C LEU A 70 1.38 -5.48 -2.84
N GLY A 71 1.81 -5.03 -4.01
CA GLY A 71 2.30 -3.68 -4.23
C GLY A 71 1.26 -2.61 -3.89
N VAL A 72 -0.01 -2.86 -4.16
CA VAL A 72 -1.12 -1.97 -3.81
C VAL A 72 -1.12 -1.59 -2.32
N TYR A 73 -0.75 -2.52 -1.42
CA TYR A 73 -0.67 -2.23 0.02
C TYR A 73 0.50 -1.32 0.41
N THR A 74 1.48 -1.14 -0.47
CA THR A 74 2.57 -0.17 -0.25
C THR A 74 2.25 1.20 -0.84
N VAL A 75 1.47 1.23 -1.93
CA VAL A 75 1.12 2.45 -2.66
C VAL A 75 -0.12 3.14 -2.09
N TYR A 76 -1.15 2.39 -1.72
CA TYR A 76 -2.39 3.00 -1.22
C TYR A 76 -2.17 3.85 0.05
N PRO A 77 -1.44 3.35 1.10
CA PRO A 77 -1.08 4.18 2.25
C PRO A 77 -0.24 5.41 1.88
N LEU A 78 0.67 5.28 0.91
CA LEU A 78 1.47 6.39 0.39
C LEU A 78 0.55 7.49 -0.19
N VAL A 79 -0.44 7.10 -1.00
CA VAL A 79 -1.42 8.02 -1.60
C VAL A 79 -2.29 8.68 -0.52
N VAL A 80 -2.76 7.92 0.47
CA VAL A 80 -3.57 8.47 1.58
C VAL A 80 -2.79 9.50 2.41
N LEU A 81 -1.46 9.32 2.55
CA LEU A 81 -0.61 10.21 3.34
C LEU A 81 -0.11 11.42 2.54
N PHE A 82 0.19 11.27 1.25
CA PHE A 82 0.95 12.25 0.47
C PHE A 82 0.32 12.62 -0.88
N GLY A 83 -0.77 11.97 -1.27
CA GLY A 83 -1.42 12.19 -2.57
C GLY A 83 -0.63 11.65 -3.76
N ARG A 84 -0.83 12.26 -4.93
CA ARG A 84 -0.18 11.87 -6.19
C ARG A 84 1.28 12.31 -6.25
N PRO A 85 2.21 11.43 -6.66
CA PRO A 85 3.61 11.82 -6.91
C PRO A 85 3.74 12.69 -8.17
N LYS A 86 4.82 13.46 -8.25
CA LYS A 86 5.18 14.22 -9.46
C LYS A 86 5.77 13.32 -10.55
N ARG A 87 6.50 12.27 -10.15
CA ARG A 87 7.17 11.33 -11.06
C ARG A 87 7.23 9.94 -10.45
N ILE A 88 7.15 8.94 -11.31
CA ILE A 88 7.24 7.52 -10.98
C ILE A 88 8.37 6.91 -11.81
N SER A 89 9.20 6.10 -11.18
CA SER A 89 10.22 5.28 -11.83
C SER A 89 10.13 3.86 -11.28
N ALA A 90 9.79 2.91 -12.15
CA ALA A 90 9.49 1.55 -11.77
C ALA A 90 10.33 0.53 -12.54
N THR A 91 10.67 -0.57 -11.87
CA THR A 91 11.23 -1.77 -12.46
C THR A 91 10.49 -2.99 -11.92
N GLY A 92 10.23 -3.97 -12.79
CA GLY A 92 9.54 -5.20 -12.42
C GLY A 92 10.17 -6.42 -13.09
N LEU A 93 10.18 -7.54 -12.37
CA LEU A 93 10.56 -8.85 -12.91
C LEU A 93 9.32 -9.55 -13.45
N LYS A 94 9.22 -9.67 -14.78
CA LYS A 94 8.14 -10.39 -15.45
C LYS A 94 8.37 -11.90 -15.40
N LEU A 95 7.33 -12.65 -15.06
CA LEU A 95 7.31 -14.11 -15.04
C LEU A 95 6.85 -14.68 -16.39
N SER A 96 6.94 -16.00 -16.53
CA SER A 96 6.58 -16.72 -17.76
C SER A 96 5.12 -16.52 -18.21
N THR A 97 4.23 -16.21 -17.29
CA THR A 97 2.82 -15.93 -17.58
C THR A 97 2.57 -14.49 -18.08
N GLY A 98 3.57 -13.62 -18.02
CA GLY A 98 3.45 -12.22 -18.40
C GLY A 98 3.12 -11.27 -17.25
N VAL A 99 2.76 -11.78 -16.05
CA VAL A 99 2.57 -10.95 -14.85
C VAL A 99 3.91 -10.69 -14.14
N ASP A 100 3.96 -9.70 -13.27
CA ASP A 100 5.11 -9.42 -12.43
C ASP A 100 5.18 -10.37 -11.22
N GLY A 101 6.39 -10.83 -10.92
CA GLY A 101 6.70 -11.61 -9.70
C GLY A 101 7.17 -10.73 -8.55
N GLN A 102 7.84 -9.63 -8.88
CA GLN A 102 8.34 -8.62 -7.93
C GLN A 102 8.68 -7.33 -8.65
N GLY A 103 8.87 -6.27 -7.87
CA GLY A 103 9.34 -4.99 -8.40
C GLY A 103 9.74 -3.99 -7.32
N ALA A 104 10.28 -2.88 -7.81
CA ALA A 104 10.66 -1.72 -7.03
C ALA A 104 10.16 -0.45 -7.72
N VAL A 105 9.65 0.50 -6.94
CA VAL A 105 9.16 1.77 -7.45
C VAL A 105 9.72 2.91 -6.62
N ASN A 106 10.25 3.93 -7.30
CA ASN A 106 10.62 5.20 -6.70
C ASN A 106 9.62 6.28 -7.12
N PHE A 107 9.20 7.08 -6.16
CA PHE A 107 8.29 8.20 -6.35
C PHE A 107 8.96 9.50 -5.96
N GLU A 108 8.73 10.53 -6.76
CA GLU A 108 9.20 11.88 -6.47
C GLU A 108 8.01 12.78 -6.13
N TYR A 109 8.08 13.40 -4.97
CA TYR A 109 7.19 14.47 -4.52
C TYR A 109 8.00 15.78 -4.42
N GLU A 110 7.37 16.88 -4.00
CA GLU A 110 8.06 18.16 -3.90
C GLU A 110 9.22 18.16 -2.88
N ASN A 111 8.97 17.62 -1.69
CA ASN A 111 9.91 17.61 -0.58
C ASN A 111 10.23 16.22 -0.05
N LEU A 112 9.71 15.17 -0.68
CA LEU A 112 9.75 13.79 -0.23
C LEU A 112 10.08 12.88 -1.41
N ASN A 113 10.92 11.87 -1.17
CA ASN A 113 11.05 10.71 -2.04
C ASN A 113 10.43 9.49 -1.38
N ALA A 114 9.75 8.65 -2.16
CA ALA A 114 9.26 7.38 -1.65
C ALA A 114 9.87 6.21 -2.44
N THR A 115 10.12 5.11 -1.76
CA THR A 115 10.55 3.85 -2.36
C THR A 115 9.69 2.72 -1.82
N VAL A 116 9.13 1.92 -2.73
CA VAL A 116 8.38 0.72 -2.35
C VAL A 116 8.95 -0.52 -3.02
N LEU A 117 8.93 -1.62 -2.29
CA LEU A 117 9.30 -2.94 -2.76
C LEU A 117 8.11 -3.89 -2.61
N TYR A 118 7.92 -4.75 -3.60
CA TYR A 118 6.87 -5.76 -3.55
C TYR A 118 7.33 -7.05 -4.22
N SER A 119 6.91 -8.20 -3.68
CA SER A 119 7.29 -9.50 -4.23
C SER A 119 6.32 -10.60 -3.83
N LYS A 120 6.00 -11.49 -4.78
CA LYS A 120 5.33 -12.79 -4.55
C LYS A 120 6.28 -13.98 -4.66
N ILE A 121 7.56 -13.72 -4.94
CA ILE A 121 8.56 -14.75 -5.22
C ILE A 121 9.75 -14.73 -4.27
N ALA A 122 9.75 -13.79 -3.32
CA ALA A 122 10.73 -13.68 -2.24
C ALA A 122 10.08 -13.03 -1.02
N ASP A 123 10.60 -13.32 0.18
CA ASP A 123 10.20 -12.68 1.43
C ASP A 123 11.06 -11.46 1.73
N SER A 124 10.50 -10.50 2.49
CA SER A 124 11.24 -9.41 3.13
C SER A 124 10.76 -9.24 4.57
N PHE A 125 11.70 -8.95 5.45
CA PHE A 125 11.46 -8.68 6.88
C PHE A 125 11.78 -7.23 7.26
N LEU A 126 11.96 -6.36 6.24
CA LEU A 126 12.25 -4.94 6.47
C LEU A 126 11.00 -4.23 6.98
N PRO A 127 11.13 -3.42 8.04
CA PRO A 127 10.05 -2.54 8.49
C PRO A 127 9.78 -1.45 7.45
N ALA A 128 8.61 -0.81 7.55
CA ALA A 128 8.36 0.42 6.82
C ALA A 128 8.83 1.63 7.65
N GLU A 129 9.27 2.70 6.97
CA GLU A 129 9.75 3.92 7.61
C GLU A 129 9.18 5.18 6.98
N ILE A 130 8.92 6.19 7.82
CA ILE A 130 8.67 7.55 7.37
C ILE A 130 9.68 8.46 8.06
N GLN A 131 10.60 9.01 7.28
CA GLN A 131 11.73 9.78 7.78
C GLN A 131 11.47 11.27 7.61
N GLY A 132 11.64 12.02 8.68
CA GLY A 132 11.54 13.47 8.69
C GLY A 132 12.75 14.12 9.36
N GLU A 133 12.85 15.44 9.28
CA GLU A 133 13.98 16.19 9.82
C GLU A 133 14.08 16.17 11.35
N LYS A 134 12.93 15.93 12.02
CA LYS A 134 12.84 15.91 13.48
C LYS A 134 12.73 14.50 14.06
N GLY A 135 12.57 13.47 13.23
CA GLY A 135 12.47 12.08 13.69
C GLY A 135 11.98 11.14 12.61
N THR A 136 11.94 9.86 12.95
CA THR A 136 11.56 8.77 12.04
C THR A 136 10.48 7.90 12.69
N PHE A 137 9.43 7.63 11.94
CA PHE A 137 8.47 6.57 12.28
C PHE A 137 8.96 5.24 11.74
N ILE A 138 8.88 4.20 12.58
CA ILE A 138 9.11 2.81 12.21
C ILE A 138 7.79 2.05 12.40
N LEU A 139 7.37 1.34 11.34
CA LEU A 139 6.18 0.51 11.33
C LEU A 139 6.62 -0.94 11.10
N ASP A 140 6.14 -1.88 11.92
CA ASP A 140 6.52 -3.30 11.79
C ASP A 140 6.24 -3.86 10.39
N ARG A 141 5.14 -3.45 9.77
CA ARG A 141 4.74 -3.78 8.39
C ARG A 141 3.67 -2.81 7.88
N ILE A 142 3.68 -2.54 6.58
CA ILE A 142 2.75 -1.56 6.01
C ILE A 142 1.35 -2.11 5.75
N GLN A 143 1.21 -3.39 5.40
CA GLN A 143 -0.06 -4.01 5.03
C GLN A 143 -0.99 -4.24 6.23
N THR A 144 -0.44 -4.32 7.44
CA THR A 144 -1.18 -4.44 8.70
C THR A 144 -0.29 -3.94 9.83
N ILE A 145 -0.37 -2.66 10.14
CA ILE A 145 0.47 -2.02 11.15
C ILE A 145 0.02 -2.46 12.55
N ARG A 146 0.90 -3.17 13.27
CA ARG A 146 0.69 -3.58 14.67
C ARG A 146 1.50 -2.73 15.63
N GLU A 147 2.66 -2.24 15.18
CA GLU A 147 3.55 -1.40 15.97
C GLU A 147 3.85 -0.09 15.22
N VAL A 148 3.77 1.02 15.95
CA VAL A 148 4.17 2.35 15.50
C VAL A 148 5.15 2.91 16.52
N LYS A 149 6.41 3.04 16.13
CA LYS A 149 7.44 3.64 16.96
C LYS A 149 7.87 4.96 16.35
N PHE A 150 8.03 5.98 17.17
CA PHE A 150 8.61 7.26 16.74
C PHE A 150 9.97 7.44 17.42
N ILE A 151 10.98 7.74 16.64
CA ILE A 151 12.33 8.02 17.11
C ILE A 151 12.61 9.50 16.84
N PRO A 152 12.43 10.40 17.83
CA PRO A 152 12.79 11.80 17.67
C PRO A 152 14.30 11.95 17.53
N LYS A 153 14.74 12.93 16.74
CA LYS A 153 16.17 13.22 16.55
C LYS A 153 16.85 13.52 17.88
N GLY A 154 17.82 12.70 18.28
CA GLY A 154 18.53 12.83 19.56
C GLY A 154 17.71 12.44 20.79
N GLY A 155 16.51 11.89 20.63
CA GLY A 155 15.64 11.45 21.72
C GLY A 155 15.53 9.94 21.85
N GLN A 156 14.73 9.50 22.83
CA GLN A 156 14.43 8.09 23.05
C GLN A 156 13.26 7.63 22.19
N ILE A 157 13.21 6.33 21.88
CA ILE A 157 12.12 5.70 21.16
C ILE A 157 10.81 5.86 21.95
N GLN A 158 9.79 6.33 21.28
CA GLN A 158 8.42 6.43 21.77
C GLN A 158 7.58 5.35 21.10
N ASP A 159 6.95 4.50 21.90
CA ASP A 159 5.97 3.53 21.40
C ASP A 159 4.60 4.21 21.34
N LEU A 160 4.09 4.39 20.12
CA LEU A 160 2.79 5.01 19.85
C LEU A 160 1.73 3.95 19.52
N SER A 161 2.09 2.68 19.62
CA SER A 161 1.21 1.57 19.27
C SER A 161 -0.02 1.53 20.16
N VAL A 162 -1.15 1.20 19.58
CA VAL A 162 -2.38 0.90 20.32
C VAL A 162 -2.80 -0.54 20.06
N LEU A 163 -3.26 -1.21 21.10
CA LEU A 163 -3.78 -2.55 20.98
C LEU A 163 -5.08 -2.51 20.17
N ALA A 164 -5.09 -3.18 19.02
CA ALA A 164 -6.30 -3.32 18.23
C ALA A 164 -7.29 -4.25 18.95
N SER A 165 -8.53 -3.81 19.15
CA SER A 165 -9.59 -4.60 19.80
C SER A 165 -10.15 -5.72 18.90
N HIS A 166 -9.91 -5.61 17.59
CA HIS A 166 -10.43 -6.54 16.58
C HIS A 166 -9.36 -6.83 15.52
N ASN A 167 -9.62 -7.79 14.63
CA ASN A 167 -8.79 -8.02 13.46
C ASN A 167 -8.88 -6.85 12.45
N GLU A 168 -7.95 -6.80 11.50
CA GLU A 168 -7.85 -5.70 10.54
C GLU A 168 -9.07 -5.52 9.64
N TYR A 169 -9.81 -6.58 9.34
CA TYR A 169 -11.00 -6.53 8.47
C TYR A 169 -12.20 -5.89 9.17
N TYR A 170 -12.26 -5.96 10.51
CA TYR A 170 -13.32 -5.32 11.28
C TYR A 170 -13.40 -3.81 10.99
N TYR A 171 -12.26 -3.14 10.92
CA TYR A 171 -12.21 -1.67 10.78
C TYR A 171 -12.68 -1.19 9.41
N GLU A 172 -12.43 -1.95 8.35
CA GLU A 172 -12.95 -1.61 7.03
C GLU A 172 -14.45 -1.87 6.93
N ILE A 173 -14.94 -2.95 7.51
CA ILE A 173 -16.37 -3.28 7.55
C ILE A 173 -17.12 -2.24 8.39
N ALA A 174 -16.59 -1.87 9.55
CA ALA A 174 -17.19 -0.86 10.43
C ALA A 174 -17.26 0.52 9.75
N GLU A 175 -16.20 0.94 9.05
CA GLU A 175 -16.21 2.17 8.25
C GLU A 175 -17.30 2.10 7.17
N PHE A 176 -17.40 0.98 6.45
CA PHE A 176 -18.39 0.83 5.38
C PHE A 176 -19.83 0.86 5.91
N ILE A 177 -20.10 0.23 7.05
CA ILE A 177 -21.41 0.28 7.73
C ILE A 177 -21.74 1.72 8.14
N ASP A 178 -20.80 2.44 8.79
CA ASP A 178 -21.00 3.85 9.19
C ASP A 178 -21.33 4.73 7.99
N LEU A 179 -20.64 4.53 6.86
CA LEU A 179 -20.95 5.27 5.63
C LEU A 179 -22.40 5.03 5.14
N ILE A 180 -22.86 3.78 5.16
CA ILE A 180 -24.23 3.45 4.77
C ILE A 180 -25.24 4.08 5.73
N GLU A 181 -25.04 3.94 7.04
CA GLU A 181 -25.92 4.51 8.07
C GLU A 181 -26.02 6.05 7.95
N ARG A 182 -24.90 6.71 7.65
CA ARG A 182 -24.82 8.15 7.44
C ARG A 182 -25.18 8.60 6.03
N ARG A 183 -25.51 7.68 5.13
CA ARG A 183 -25.84 7.93 3.72
C ARG A 183 -24.73 8.69 2.98
N LEU A 184 -23.48 8.36 3.26
CA LEU A 184 -22.30 8.90 2.59
C LEU A 184 -21.91 8.02 1.42
N CYS A 185 -21.50 8.62 0.31
CA CYS A 185 -21.11 7.88 -0.91
C CYS A 185 -19.68 7.32 -0.84
N GLU A 186 -18.81 7.92 0.00
CA GLU A 186 -17.38 7.54 0.09
C GLU A 186 -16.80 7.82 1.47
N SER A 187 -15.72 7.11 1.82
CA SER A 187 -14.92 7.35 3.02
C SER A 187 -14.02 8.58 2.83
N THR A 188 -13.75 9.30 3.91
CA THR A 188 -12.76 10.39 3.92
C THR A 188 -11.32 9.87 3.93
N ILE A 189 -11.11 8.59 4.26
CA ILE A 189 -9.79 7.93 4.25
C ILE A 189 -9.60 7.15 2.96
N ASN A 190 -10.50 6.20 2.68
CA ASN A 190 -10.50 5.42 1.45
C ASN A 190 -11.45 6.09 0.43
N SER A 191 -11.14 7.33 0.04
CA SER A 191 -11.94 8.10 -0.90
C SER A 191 -11.84 7.56 -2.33
N HIS A 192 -12.81 7.89 -3.17
CA HIS A 192 -12.74 7.55 -4.60
C HIS A 192 -11.50 8.14 -5.26
N ASP A 193 -11.08 9.36 -4.86
CA ASP A 193 -9.88 9.99 -5.40
C ASP A 193 -8.61 9.22 -5.02
N HIS A 194 -8.49 8.74 -3.78
CA HIS A 194 -7.35 7.90 -3.36
C HIS A 194 -7.31 6.58 -4.14
N SER A 195 -8.47 5.95 -4.37
CA SER A 195 -8.56 4.71 -5.15
C SER A 195 -8.15 4.93 -6.60
N LEU A 196 -8.67 6.00 -7.24
CA LEU A 196 -8.29 6.36 -8.61
C LEU A 196 -6.82 6.71 -8.73
N ALA A 197 -6.28 7.53 -7.82
CA ALA A 197 -4.86 7.88 -7.80
C ALA A 197 -3.97 6.65 -7.66
N THR A 198 -4.36 5.70 -6.81
CA THR A 198 -3.62 4.44 -6.63
C THR A 198 -3.63 3.60 -7.91
N LEU A 199 -4.78 3.48 -8.60
CA LEU A 199 -4.87 2.74 -9.86
C LEU A 199 -4.07 3.42 -10.97
N GLU A 200 -4.12 4.75 -11.10
CA GLU A 200 -3.31 5.52 -12.05
C GLU A 200 -1.80 5.27 -11.84
N ILE A 201 -1.35 5.23 -10.59
CA ILE A 201 0.03 4.90 -10.23
C ILE A 201 0.37 3.46 -10.62
N ILE A 202 -0.49 2.50 -10.30
CA ILE A 202 -0.29 1.08 -10.62
C ILE A 202 -0.23 0.88 -12.14
N ASP A 203 -1.09 1.54 -12.89
CA ASP A 203 -1.09 1.48 -14.35
C ASP A 203 0.22 2.03 -14.95
N GLU A 204 0.75 3.13 -14.41
CA GLU A 204 2.04 3.67 -14.84
C GLU A 204 3.21 2.71 -14.48
N VAL A 205 3.18 2.10 -13.28
CA VAL A 205 4.16 1.08 -12.87
C VAL A 205 4.13 -0.13 -13.79
N ARG A 206 2.93 -0.62 -14.13
CA ARG A 206 2.74 -1.75 -15.06
C ARG A 206 3.28 -1.41 -16.44
N LYS A 207 2.96 -0.23 -16.96
CA LYS A 207 3.44 0.28 -18.24
C LYS A 207 4.96 0.30 -18.30
N GLN A 208 5.63 0.86 -17.30
CA GLN A 208 7.10 0.91 -17.23
C GLN A 208 7.73 -0.47 -17.11
N SER A 209 7.05 -1.41 -16.45
CA SER A 209 7.50 -2.79 -16.27
C SER A 209 7.11 -3.73 -17.43
N GLY A 210 6.39 -3.22 -18.44
CA GLY A 210 5.93 -4.00 -19.59
C GLY A 210 4.88 -5.05 -19.25
N ILE A 211 4.08 -4.83 -18.20
CA ILE A 211 2.98 -5.73 -17.78
C ILE A 211 1.70 -5.28 -18.46
N ILE A 212 1.17 -6.14 -19.32
CA ILE A 212 -0.06 -5.90 -20.08
C ILE A 212 -1.03 -7.05 -19.81
N TYR A 213 -2.26 -6.71 -19.43
CA TYR A 213 -3.33 -7.69 -19.23
C TYR A 213 -4.24 -7.78 -20.45
N PRO A 214 -4.96 -8.90 -20.65
CA PRO A 214 -5.99 -9.00 -21.66
C PRO A 214 -7.05 -7.91 -21.57
N ALA A 215 -7.40 -7.48 -20.35
CA ALA A 215 -8.36 -6.40 -20.10
C ALA A 215 -7.88 -5.00 -20.54
N ASP A 216 -6.60 -4.82 -20.87
CA ASP A 216 -6.04 -3.55 -21.36
C ASP A 216 -6.24 -3.38 -22.89
N LYS A 217 -6.72 -4.42 -23.59
CA LYS A 217 -6.97 -4.45 -25.05
C LYS A 217 -8.43 -4.18 -25.34
#